data_0196ce7a4d51ea0dcc22f83347c22b79
#
_entry.id   0196ce7a4d51ea0dcc22f83347c22b79
#
_cell.length_a   1.000
_cell.length_b   1.000
_cell.length_c   1.000
_cell.angle_alpha   90.00
_cell.angle_beta   90.00
_cell.angle_gamma   90.00
#
_symmetry.space_group_name_H-M   'P 1'
#
loop_
_entity.id
_entity.type
_entity.pdbx_description
1 polymer ?
#
loop_
_entity_poly.entity_id
_entity_poly.type
_entity_poly.pdbx_seq_one_letter_code
_entity_poly.pdbx_strand_id
1 'polypeptide(L)'
;MRIMPESEKLQYSGRIDWTDRNAPVFVFPCTSVRMRFTGDTLKVYVRNKKAYWENYLGCILDGEQTKLRLPDDGDGLLEIQVKPSAEQTAGDGFHEVLLFKRQDSCHEVTFLGFEIGEGETVLDLPPVPQRRIEVYGDSVSAGEVSEAVDYVGKPDPEHNGQYSNSWYSYAWMTAHKLGAQIHDVAQGGIALLDGTGWFNEPDYIGMETAWNKIHYNPVFGPATDWDFTQYKPQVVIVAIGQNDNHPEDYMKEDYNCSHSVHWRREYGELLKKIRGQYPDAWIVCITTLLEHDPSWDQSIDEVCSLLQDEKIRHFVFHRNGSGTPGHLRIPEAEEMAEELSAYIEKLDIEW
;
A
#
# COMPACT_ATOMS: atom_id res chain seq x y z
N MET A 1 -18.99 17.22 18.33
CA MET A 1 -19.46 15.83 18.52
C MET A 1 -18.35 14.86 18.15
N ARG A 2 -18.03 13.89 19.01
CA ARG A 2 -17.01 12.86 18.76
C ARG A 2 -17.59 11.67 18.03
N ILE A 3 -16.91 11.19 16.99
CA ILE A 3 -17.25 9.99 16.21
C ILE A 3 -16.18 8.94 16.50
N MET A 4 -16.60 7.87 17.19
CA MET A 4 -15.70 6.81 17.63
C MET A 4 -15.38 5.86 16.46
N PRO A 5 -14.21 5.17 16.48
CA PRO A 5 -13.79 4.29 15.40
C PRO A 5 -14.77 3.16 15.07
N GLU A 6 -15.51 2.66 16.06
CA GLU A 6 -16.52 1.59 15.86
C GLU A 6 -17.83 2.06 15.20
N SER A 7 -17.95 3.35 14.84
CA SER A 7 -19.16 3.89 14.22
C SER A 7 -19.44 3.25 12.86
N GLU A 8 -20.65 2.73 12.67
CA GLU A 8 -21.12 2.18 11.40
C GLU A 8 -21.20 3.21 10.25
N LYS A 9 -21.05 4.50 10.58
CA LYS A 9 -21.00 5.59 9.60
C LYS A 9 -19.60 5.80 9.01
N LEU A 10 -18.60 5.06 9.48
CA LEU A 10 -17.25 5.08 8.94
C LEU A 10 -17.04 3.89 8.00
N GLN A 11 -16.31 4.10 6.92
CA GLN A 11 -15.89 3.05 6.00
C GLN A 11 -14.37 2.93 6.01
N TYR A 12 -13.89 1.72 6.17
CA TYR A 12 -12.47 1.40 6.25
C TYR A 12 -12.01 0.58 5.04
N SER A 13 -10.75 0.75 4.66
CA SER A 13 -10.05 -0.09 3.69
C SER A 13 -8.62 -0.35 4.15
N GLY A 14 -8.10 -1.55 3.87
CA GLY A 14 -6.74 -1.96 4.25
C GLY A 14 -6.73 -3.10 5.27
N ARG A 15 -5.55 -3.72 5.46
CA ARG A 15 -5.33 -4.61 6.60
C ARG A 15 -5.24 -3.77 7.87
N ILE A 16 -6.18 -3.91 8.77
CA ILE A 16 -6.31 -3.12 10.00
C ILE A 16 -6.32 -4.06 11.20
N ASP A 17 -5.55 -3.75 12.22
CA ASP A 17 -5.67 -4.45 13.51
C ASP A 17 -6.87 -3.92 14.29
N TRP A 18 -7.88 -4.75 14.41
CA TRP A 18 -9.13 -4.51 15.14
C TRP A 18 -9.16 -5.18 16.52
N THR A 19 -8.01 -5.51 17.11
CA THR A 19 -7.95 -6.09 18.47
C THR A 19 -8.66 -5.19 19.48
N ASP A 20 -8.51 -3.87 19.34
CA ASP A 20 -9.33 -2.87 20.03
C ASP A 20 -10.19 -2.11 19.01
N ARG A 21 -11.50 -2.35 19.04
CA ARG A 21 -12.45 -1.68 18.12
C ARG A 21 -12.53 -0.17 18.28
N ASN A 22 -12.15 0.34 19.48
CA ASN A 22 -12.09 1.78 19.75
C ASN A 22 -10.74 2.41 19.38
N ALA A 23 -9.77 1.60 19.00
CA ALA A 23 -8.41 2.03 18.72
C ALA A 23 -7.75 1.19 17.61
N PRO A 24 -8.37 1.06 16.40
CA PRO A 24 -7.80 0.28 15.30
C PRO A 24 -6.44 0.84 14.89
N VAL A 25 -5.51 -0.08 14.55
CA VAL A 25 -4.15 0.28 14.14
C VAL A 25 -3.97 0.12 12.64
N PHE A 26 -3.51 1.17 11.99
CA PHE A 26 -3.12 1.21 10.57
C PHE A 26 -1.63 0.94 10.46
N VAL A 27 -1.27 -0.17 9.85
CA VAL A 27 0.12 -0.61 9.69
C VAL A 27 0.62 -0.34 8.29
N PHE A 28 -0.15 -0.74 7.28
CA PHE A 28 0.21 -0.71 5.87
C PHE A 28 -0.16 0.59 5.16
N PRO A 29 0.54 0.96 4.06
CA PRO A 29 0.13 2.08 3.20
C PRO A 29 -1.27 1.84 2.62
N CYS A 30 -1.91 2.86 2.07
CA CYS A 30 -3.28 2.84 1.56
C CYS A 30 -4.38 2.54 2.60
N THR A 31 -4.01 2.13 3.82
CA THR A 31 -5.01 1.92 4.89
C THR A 31 -5.73 3.23 5.17
N SER A 32 -7.06 3.20 5.16
CA SER A 32 -7.85 4.42 5.16
C SER A 32 -9.17 4.31 5.89
N VAL A 33 -9.74 5.47 6.25
CA VAL A 33 -11.08 5.64 6.80
C VAL A 33 -11.78 6.81 6.11
N ARG A 34 -13.05 6.62 5.73
CA ARG A 34 -13.91 7.63 5.10
C ARG A 34 -15.07 7.99 6.00
N MET A 35 -15.50 9.26 5.90
CA MET A 35 -16.69 9.78 6.59
C MET A 35 -17.34 10.87 5.74
N ARG A 36 -18.68 10.95 5.77
CA ARG A 36 -19.46 12.12 5.31
C ARG A 36 -20.03 12.84 6.51
N PHE A 37 -19.96 14.16 6.50
CA PHE A 37 -20.41 14.98 7.62
C PHE A 37 -20.90 16.35 7.15
N THR A 38 -21.66 17.03 8.02
CA THR A 38 -22.04 18.45 7.84
C THR A 38 -21.18 19.34 8.74
N GLY A 39 -21.18 20.64 8.46
CA GLY A 39 -20.51 21.65 9.29
C GLY A 39 -19.12 22.02 8.82
N ASP A 40 -18.47 22.92 9.56
CA ASP A 40 -17.22 23.57 9.18
C ASP A 40 -16.01 23.18 10.06
N THR A 41 -16.22 22.20 10.94
CA THR A 41 -15.20 21.74 11.89
C THR A 41 -14.91 20.26 11.70
N LEU A 42 -13.62 19.93 11.48
CA LEU A 42 -13.15 18.56 11.43
C LEU A 42 -11.82 18.43 12.18
N LYS A 43 -11.81 17.54 13.17
CA LYS A 43 -10.58 17.15 13.89
C LYS A 43 -10.41 15.65 13.85
N VAL A 44 -9.17 15.19 13.83
CA VAL A 44 -8.79 13.78 13.85
C VAL A 44 -7.93 13.51 15.06
N TYR A 45 -8.26 12.50 15.81
CA TYR A 45 -7.50 12.02 16.95
C TYR A 45 -6.76 10.74 16.56
N VAL A 46 -5.48 10.74 16.78
CA VAL A 46 -4.59 9.62 16.42
C VAL A 46 -3.58 9.39 17.54
N ARG A 47 -2.94 8.22 17.50
CA ARG A 47 -1.69 7.96 18.22
C ARG A 47 -0.69 7.43 17.21
N ASN A 48 0.49 8.04 17.15
CA ASN A 48 1.58 7.58 16.30
C ASN A 48 2.61 6.81 17.14
N LYS A 49 3.16 5.75 16.55
CA LYS A 49 4.38 5.07 16.99
C LYS A 49 5.37 5.12 15.83
N LYS A 50 6.52 5.73 16.04
CA LYS A 50 7.54 5.96 15.02
C LYS A 50 8.64 4.91 15.10
N ALA A 51 9.01 4.34 13.96
CA ALA A 51 10.26 3.60 13.80
C ALA A 51 11.35 4.51 13.21
N TYR A 52 11.07 5.15 12.08
CA TYR A 52 12.02 6.03 11.39
C TYR A 52 11.28 7.08 10.55
N TRP A 53 12.03 8.02 9.95
CA TRP A 53 11.57 9.13 9.13
C TRP A 53 10.60 10.09 9.83
N GLU A 54 10.18 11.12 9.15
CA GLU A 54 9.01 11.93 9.50
C GLU A 54 7.75 11.25 9.00
N ASN A 55 6.72 11.20 9.82
CA ASN A 55 5.51 10.45 9.55
C ASN A 55 4.33 11.36 9.23
N TYR A 56 3.55 10.94 8.25
CA TYR A 56 2.42 11.72 7.73
C TYR A 56 1.20 10.86 7.46
N LEU A 57 0.01 11.45 7.67
CA LEU A 57 -1.23 10.99 7.06
C LEU A 57 -1.57 11.86 5.84
N GLY A 58 -2.27 11.29 4.90
CA GLY A 58 -2.96 12.02 3.85
C GLY A 58 -4.41 12.24 4.23
N CYS A 59 -4.93 13.41 3.93
CA CYS A 59 -6.33 13.75 4.09
C CYS A 59 -6.85 14.31 2.77
N ILE A 60 -7.87 13.68 2.22
CA ILE A 60 -8.61 14.21 1.07
C ILE A 60 -9.95 14.67 1.59
N LEU A 61 -10.19 15.97 1.55
CA LEU A 61 -11.45 16.59 1.89
C LEU A 61 -12.04 17.22 0.64
N ASP A 62 -13.22 16.74 0.23
CA ASP A 62 -13.92 17.22 -0.98
C ASP A 62 -13.06 17.23 -2.25
N GLY A 63 -12.18 16.21 -2.38
CA GLY A 63 -11.28 16.06 -3.51
C GLY A 63 -9.94 16.83 -3.39
N GLU A 64 -9.78 17.73 -2.41
CA GLU A 64 -8.50 18.41 -2.15
C GLU A 64 -7.65 17.61 -1.17
N GLN A 65 -6.44 17.21 -1.61
CA GLN A 65 -5.51 16.46 -0.74
C GLN A 65 -4.62 17.40 0.08
N THR A 66 -4.47 17.10 1.36
CA THR A 66 -3.53 17.74 2.28
C THR A 66 -2.66 16.69 2.98
N LYS A 67 -1.44 17.10 3.35
CA LYS A 67 -0.48 16.29 4.11
C LYS A 67 -0.50 16.72 5.57
N LEU A 68 -0.78 15.78 6.48
CA LEU A 68 -0.86 16.02 7.91
C LEU A 68 0.35 15.38 8.60
N ARG A 69 1.23 16.22 9.16
CA ARG A 69 2.38 15.72 9.93
C ARG A 69 1.91 15.14 11.26
N LEU A 70 2.42 13.98 11.61
CA LEU A 70 2.17 13.31 12.88
C LEU A 70 3.21 13.71 13.95
N PRO A 71 2.87 13.64 15.25
CA PRO A 71 3.89 13.66 16.30
C PRO A 71 4.83 12.45 16.12
N ASP A 72 6.06 12.56 16.61
CA ASP A 72 7.01 11.45 16.53
C ASP A 72 6.49 10.21 17.27
N ASP A 73 5.99 10.41 18.50
CA ASP A 73 5.32 9.36 19.27
C ASP A 73 4.18 9.96 20.11
N GLY A 74 3.19 9.11 20.44
CA GLY A 74 2.08 9.44 21.31
C GLY A 74 0.87 10.04 20.61
N ASP A 75 0.00 10.64 21.41
CA ASP A 75 -1.30 11.14 20.97
C ASP A 75 -1.16 12.45 20.19
N GLY A 76 -1.90 12.55 19.10
CA GLY A 76 -1.98 13.72 18.22
C GLY A 76 -3.42 14.15 17.97
N LEU A 77 -3.62 15.46 17.94
CA LEU A 77 -4.84 16.10 17.48
C LEU A 77 -4.51 16.86 16.19
N LEU A 78 -5.16 16.46 15.09
CA LEU A 78 -4.98 17.08 13.79
C LEU A 78 -6.24 17.88 13.46
N GLU A 79 -6.10 19.19 13.27
CA GLU A 79 -7.19 20.07 12.84
C GLU A 79 -7.17 20.21 11.32
N ILE A 80 -8.29 19.94 10.68
CA ILE A 80 -8.44 19.99 9.23
C ILE A 80 -9.31 21.21 8.90
N GLN A 81 -8.79 22.09 8.05
CA GLN A 81 -9.54 23.26 7.60
C GLN A 81 -10.62 22.84 6.64
N VAL A 82 -11.87 22.99 7.06
CA VAL A 82 -13.06 22.79 6.22
C VAL A 82 -13.38 24.12 5.54
N LYS A 83 -13.37 24.14 4.22
CA LYS A 83 -13.80 25.32 3.44
C LYS A 83 -15.29 25.18 3.14
N PRO A 84 -16.05 26.30 3.13
CA PRO A 84 -17.44 26.25 2.68
C PRO A 84 -17.52 25.66 1.25
N SER A 85 -18.26 24.56 1.07
CA SER A 85 -18.44 24.00 -0.27
C SER A 85 -19.45 24.86 -1.06
N ALA A 86 -19.25 24.95 -2.38
CA ALA A 86 -20.20 25.66 -3.26
C ALA A 86 -21.60 25.00 -3.24
N GLU A 87 -21.69 23.71 -2.89
CA GLU A 87 -22.94 22.96 -2.78
C GLU A 87 -23.66 23.21 -1.45
N GLN A 88 -22.95 23.61 -0.37
CA GLN A 88 -23.58 23.98 0.90
C GLN A 88 -24.50 25.21 0.81
N THR A 89 -24.29 26.08 -0.18
CA THR A 89 -25.17 27.22 -0.42
C THR A 89 -26.57 26.83 -0.96
N ALA A 90 -26.75 25.55 -1.36
CA ALA A 90 -28.00 25.02 -1.89
C ALA A 90 -28.86 24.22 -0.86
N GLY A 91 -28.41 24.09 0.39
CA GLY A 91 -29.23 23.51 1.49
C GLY A 91 -29.02 22.04 1.83
N ASP A 92 -28.31 21.26 0.99
CA ASP A 92 -28.00 19.83 1.23
C ASP A 92 -26.48 19.57 1.33
N GLY A 93 -25.69 20.56 1.69
CA GLY A 93 -24.25 20.52 1.67
C GLY A 93 -23.64 19.58 2.73
N PHE A 94 -22.85 18.61 2.28
CA PHE A 94 -22.04 17.75 3.12
C PHE A 94 -20.59 17.81 2.65
N HIS A 95 -19.69 17.38 3.54
CA HIS A 95 -18.29 17.14 3.24
C HIS A 95 -17.99 15.66 3.21
N GLU A 96 -17.04 15.24 2.38
CA GLU A 96 -16.52 13.88 2.39
C GLU A 96 -15.01 13.93 2.68
N VAL A 97 -14.61 13.22 3.74
CA VAL A 97 -13.20 13.08 4.11
C VAL A 97 -12.75 11.63 3.91
N LEU A 98 -11.55 11.48 3.32
CA LEU A 98 -10.76 10.25 3.32
C LEU A 98 -9.45 10.55 4.05
N LEU A 99 -9.26 9.92 5.20
CA LEU A 99 -7.99 9.92 5.92
C LEU A 99 -7.25 8.63 5.60
N PHE A 100 -5.95 8.70 5.25
CA PHE A 100 -5.20 7.52 4.85
C PHE A 100 -3.74 7.55 5.30
N LYS A 101 -3.16 6.37 5.44
CA LYS A 101 -1.76 6.16 5.74
C LYS A 101 -0.92 6.29 4.46
N ARG A 102 0.00 7.28 4.45
CA ARG A 102 0.82 7.62 3.28
C ARG A 102 2.02 6.71 3.09
N GLN A 103 2.51 6.11 4.16
CA GLN A 103 3.80 5.43 4.25
C GLN A 103 3.61 3.99 4.72
N ASP A 104 4.65 3.19 4.58
CA ASP A 104 4.77 1.82 5.05
C ASP A 104 4.87 1.70 6.59
N SER A 105 5.34 0.56 7.12
CA SER A 105 5.53 0.35 8.55
C SER A 105 6.79 1.07 9.12
N CYS A 106 7.19 2.20 8.52
CA CYS A 106 8.07 3.17 9.18
C CYS A 106 7.41 3.83 10.38
N HIS A 107 6.10 3.70 10.50
CA HIS A 107 5.29 4.04 11.67
C HIS A 107 4.00 3.22 11.70
N GLU A 108 3.39 3.11 12.87
CA GLU A 108 2.02 2.61 13.05
C GLU A 108 1.13 3.72 13.60
N VAL A 109 -0.09 3.83 13.06
CA VAL A 109 -1.06 4.84 13.48
C VAL A 109 -2.29 4.18 14.09
N THR A 110 -2.55 4.46 15.36
CA THR A 110 -3.84 4.16 15.96
C THR A 110 -4.81 5.29 15.64
N PHE A 111 -5.90 4.97 14.98
CA PHE A 111 -7.00 5.90 14.75
C PHE A 111 -7.92 5.93 15.97
N LEU A 112 -8.15 7.12 16.53
CA LEU A 112 -8.93 7.32 17.75
C LEU A 112 -10.25 8.06 17.51
N GLY A 113 -10.58 8.33 16.24
CA GLY A 113 -11.85 8.91 15.82
C GLY A 113 -11.76 10.33 15.28
N PHE A 114 -12.90 10.79 14.78
CA PHE A 114 -13.10 12.16 14.31
C PHE A 114 -13.85 13.00 15.35
N GLU A 115 -13.80 14.33 15.19
CA GLU A 115 -14.67 15.27 15.87
C GLU A 115 -15.18 16.31 14.87
N ILE A 116 -16.49 16.54 14.89
CA ILE A 116 -17.16 17.58 14.10
C ILE A 116 -17.87 18.56 15.03
N GLY A 117 -18.36 19.66 14.49
CA GLY A 117 -19.08 20.70 15.24
C GLY A 117 -20.24 20.16 16.08
N GLU A 118 -20.64 20.89 17.10
CA GLU A 118 -21.80 20.54 17.91
C GLU A 118 -23.10 20.81 17.11
N GLY A 119 -24.01 19.82 17.09
CA GLY A 119 -25.25 19.89 16.31
C GLY A 119 -25.12 19.43 14.86
N GLU A 120 -23.89 19.14 14.40
CA GLU A 120 -23.63 18.60 13.07
C GLU A 120 -23.90 17.09 12.99
N THR A 121 -24.00 16.58 11.77
CA THR A 121 -24.47 15.20 11.50
C THR A 121 -23.45 14.42 10.68
N VAL A 122 -23.30 13.13 10.99
CA VAL A 122 -22.59 12.16 10.14
C VAL A 122 -23.60 11.45 9.24
N LEU A 123 -23.33 11.46 7.95
CA LEU A 123 -24.21 10.92 6.91
C LEU A 123 -23.75 9.53 6.45
N ASP A 124 -24.63 8.80 5.78
CA ASP A 124 -24.30 7.53 5.16
C ASP A 124 -23.38 7.74 3.96
N LEU A 125 -22.39 6.87 3.84
CA LEU A 125 -21.52 6.78 2.67
C LEU A 125 -22.16 5.88 1.59
N PRO A 126 -21.80 6.05 0.31
CA PRO A 126 -22.13 5.08 -0.72
C PRO A 126 -21.59 3.69 -0.36
N PRO A 127 -22.20 2.62 -0.87
CA PRO A 127 -21.68 1.27 -0.70
C PRO A 127 -20.20 1.18 -1.15
N VAL A 128 -19.40 0.38 -0.43
CA VAL A 128 -18.01 0.11 -0.84
C VAL A 128 -17.96 -0.63 -2.18
N PRO A 129 -16.94 -0.39 -3.02
CA PRO A 129 -16.72 -1.17 -4.23
C PRO A 129 -16.69 -2.67 -3.94
N GLN A 130 -17.25 -3.48 -4.83
CA GLN A 130 -17.23 -4.95 -4.68
C GLN A 130 -15.93 -5.57 -5.20
N ARG A 131 -15.27 -4.91 -6.15
CA ARG A 131 -13.95 -5.29 -6.66
C ARG A 131 -12.90 -5.14 -5.56
N ARG A 132 -12.02 -6.13 -5.42
CA ARG A 132 -11.01 -6.18 -4.35
C ARG A 132 -9.66 -6.62 -4.89
N ILE A 133 -8.65 -5.83 -4.58
CA ILE A 133 -7.25 -6.10 -4.95
C ILE A 133 -6.42 -6.17 -3.69
N GLU A 134 -5.49 -7.12 -3.63
CA GLU A 134 -4.43 -7.14 -2.63
C GLU A 134 -3.07 -7.08 -3.32
N VAL A 135 -2.15 -6.29 -2.77
CA VAL A 135 -0.80 -6.11 -3.31
C VAL A 135 0.21 -6.57 -2.26
N TYR A 136 1.17 -7.37 -2.68
CA TYR A 136 2.38 -7.67 -1.92
C TYR A 136 3.53 -6.98 -2.63
N GLY A 137 4.13 -5.98 -1.99
CA GLY A 137 5.08 -5.12 -2.66
C GLY A 137 6.13 -4.48 -1.75
N ASP A 138 6.94 -3.66 -2.37
CA ASP A 138 8.03 -2.93 -1.74
C ASP A 138 7.75 -1.41 -1.68
N SER A 139 8.81 -0.60 -1.61
CA SER A 139 8.75 0.86 -1.59
C SER A 139 7.98 1.47 -2.77
N VAL A 140 8.07 0.87 -3.95
CA VAL A 140 7.38 1.36 -5.15
C VAL A 140 5.87 1.17 -5.00
N SER A 141 5.43 0.04 -4.46
CA SER A 141 4.02 -0.21 -4.14
C SER A 141 3.51 0.69 -3.02
N ALA A 142 4.34 0.96 -2.01
CA ALA A 142 4.02 1.88 -0.92
C ALA A 142 3.94 3.36 -1.36
N GLY A 143 4.41 3.70 -2.56
CA GLY A 143 4.45 5.08 -3.08
C GLY A 143 5.54 5.93 -2.44
N GLU A 144 6.68 5.31 -2.10
CA GLU A 144 7.83 6.00 -1.57
C GLU A 144 8.37 7.01 -2.60
N VAL A 145 8.72 8.21 -2.13
CA VAL A 145 9.26 9.32 -2.94
C VAL A 145 8.37 9.78 -4.10
N SER A 146 7.11 9.32 -4.19
CA SER A 146 6.22 9.60 -5.34
C SER A 146 5.95 11.09 -5.60
N GLU A 147 5.95 11.94 -4.57
CA GLU A 147 5.73 13.39 -4.69
C GLU A 147 6.98 14.19 -5.11
N ALA A 148 8.16 13.59 -5.26
CA ALA A 148 9.37 14.25 -5.71
C ALA A 148 9.39 14.46 -7.24
N VAL A 149 8.36 15.10 -7.79
CA VAL A 149 8.10 15.23 -9.23
C VAL A 149 9.19 15.92 -10.04
N ASP A 150 10.00 16.76 -9.42
CA ASP A 150 11.18 17.39 -10.06
C ASP A 150 12.31 16.39 -10.37
N TYR A 151 12.19 15.16 -9.86
CA TYR A 151 13.14 14.06 -10.00
C TYR A 151 12.63 12.93 -10.90
N VAL A 152 11.64 13.16 -11.73
CA VAL A 152 11.19 12.20 -12.75
C VAL A 152 12.38 11.80 -13.65
N GLY A 153 12.62 10.47 -13.80
CA GLY A 153 13.74 9.93 -14.57
C GLY A 153 15.13 10.19 -13.97
N LYS A 154 15.21 10.50 -12.67
CA LYS A 154 16.46 10.78 -11.96
C LYS A 154 16.59 9.95 -10.70
N PRO A 155 17.83 9.78 -10.14
CA PRO A 155 18.01 9.24 -8.80
C PRO A 155 17.19 9.99 -7.75
N ASP A 156 16.94 9.35 -6.62
CA ASP A 156 16.18 9.94 -5.53
C ASP A 156 16.87 11.18 -4.95
N PRO A 157 16.10 12.22 -4.57
CA PRO A 157 16.61 13.27 -3.74
C PRO A 157 16.89 12.76 -2.32
N GLU A 158 17.69 13.49 -1.57
CA GLU A 158 17.72 13.29 -0.12
C GLU A 158 16.33 13.55 0.47
N HIS A 159 15.85 12.60 1.27
CA HIS A 159 14.51 12.68 1.86
C HIS A 159 14.45 12.09 3.27
N ASN A 160 13.39 12.45 3.99
CA ASN A 160 13.09 11.97 5.33
C ASN A 160 11.58 11.62 5.43
N GLY A 161 11.05 10.91 4.40
CA GLY A 161 9.66 10.49 4.33
C GLY A 161 8.67 11.55 3.77
N GLN A 162 9.10 12.80 3.60
CA GLN A 162 8.21 13.91 3.21
C GLN A 162 7.60 13.78 1.81
N TYR A 163 8.22 12.99 0.92
CA TYR A 163 7.76 12.78 -0.45
C TYR A 163 6.95 11.49 -0.64
N SER A 164 6.87 10.64 0.39
CA SER A 164 6.15 9.38 0.30
C SER A 164 4.63 9.60 0.35
N ASN A 165 3.90 9.03 -0.60
CA ASN A 165 2.45 9.15 -0.66
C ASN A 165 1.81 7.97 -1.39
N SER A 166 1.24 7.05 -0.63
CA SER A 166 0.59 5.84 -1.15
C SER A 166 -0.58 6.12 -2.09
N TRP A 167 -1.26 7.28 -1.96
CA TRP A 167 -2.31 7.69 -2.89
C TRP A 167 -1.82 7.76 -4.34
N TYR A 168 -0.55 8.13 -4.52
CA TYR A 168 0.12 8.21 -5.81
C TYR A 168 1.02 7.01 -6.09
N SER A 169 0.89 5.90 -5.36
CA SER A 169 1.50 4.64 -5.76
C SER A 169 0.79 4.07 -6.98
N TYR A 170 1.52 3.37 -7.84
CA TYR A 170 0.90 2.65 -8.96
C TYR A 170 -0.17 1.66 -8.46
N ALA A 171 0.05 1.08 -7.28
CA ALA A 171 -0.85 0.11 -6.67
C ALA A 171 -2.24 0.70 -6.39
N TRP A 172 -2.30 1.84 -5.69
CA TRP A 172 -3.58 2.49 -5.43
C TRP A 172 -4.19 3.13 -6.66
N MET A 173 -3.37 3.74 -7.53
CA MET A 173 -3.85 4.26 -8.82
C MET A 173 -4.49 3.17 -9.69
N THR A 174 -3.91 1.95 -9.73
CA THR A 174 -4.51 0.80 -10.40
C THR A 174 -5.87 0.44 -9.79
N ALA A 175 -5.95 0.37 -8.47
CA ALA A 175 -7.22 0.10 -7.79
C ALA A 175 -8.28 1.17 -8.09
N HIS A 176 -7.91 2.45 -8.12
CA HIS A 176 -8.82 3.55 -8.49
C HIS A 176 -9.33 3.41 -9.93
N LYS A 177 -8.44 3.12 -10.88
CA LYS A 177 -8.82 2.93 -12.30
C LYS A 177 -9.78 1.76 -12.48
N LEU A 178 -9.63 0.70 -11.68
CA LEU A 178 -10.50 -0.48 -11.70
C LEU A 178 -11.76 -0.33 -10.82
N GLY A 179 -11.91 0.77 -10.09
CA GLY A 179 -13.01 0.94 -9.13
C GLY A 179 -13.00 -0.10 -8.02
N ALA A 180 -11.82 -0.45 -7.51
CA ALA A 180 -11.60 -1.51 -6.54
C ALA A 180 -11.17 -0.98 -5.16
N GLN A 181 -11.50 -1.75 -4.12
CA GLN A 181 -10.83 -1.64 -2.81
C GLN A 181 -9.41 -2.20 -2.91
N ILE A 182 -8.51 -1.70 -2.07
CA ILE A 182 -7.12 -2.19 -2.02
C ILE A 182 -6.71 -2.55 -0.59
N HIS A 183 -5.98 -3.66 -0.45
CA HIS A 183 -5.08 -3.94 0.66
C HIS A 183 -3.66 -3.93 0.10
N ASP A 184 -2.85 -2.97 0.52
CA ASP A 184 -1.48 -2.80 0.03
C ASP A 184 -0.49 -3.26 1.11
N VAL A 185 -0.05 -4.51 1.00
CA VAL A 185 0.90 -5.16 1.92
C VAL A 185 2.30 -4.87 1.42
N ALA A 186 2.69 -3.59 1.53
CA ALA A 186 3.96 -3.10 1.01
C ALA A 186 4.84 -2.52 2.12
N GLN A 187 6.15 -2.74 1.96
CA GLN A 187 7.19 -2.27 2.87
C GLN A 187 8.43 -1.80 2.10
N GLY A 188 8.87 -0.57 2.35
CA GLY A 188 10.10 -0.05 1.78
C GLY A 188 11.31 -0.92 2.08
N GLY A 189 12.09 -1.22 1.05
CA GLY A 189 13.30 -2.03 1.15
C GLY A 189 13.11 -3.53 1.36
N ILE A 190 11.87 -4.03 1.44
CA ILE A 190 11.64 -5.46 1.63
C ILE A 190 12.00 -6.26 0.37
N ALA A 191 12.75 -7.33 0.55
CA ALA A 191 13.04 -8.34 -0.45
C ALA A 191 12.09 -9.52 -0.34
N LEU A 192 12.22 -10.54 -1.19
CA LEU A 192 11.54 -11.82 -0.99
C LEU A 192 12.11 -12.57 0.20
N LEU A 193 13.43 -12.73 0.22
CA LEU A 193 14.13 -13.57 1.19
C LEU A 193 14.51 -12.80 2.46
N ASP A 194 14.40 -13.47 3.60
CA ASP A 194 15.09 -13.02 4.81
C ASP A 194 16.62 -13.00 4.55
N GLY A 195 17.30 -12.05 5.14
CA GLY A 195 18.76 -11.90 4.97
C GLY A 195 19.18 -11.11 3.73
N THR A 196 18.22 -10.60 2.94
CA THR A 196 18.45 -9.71 1.79
C THR A 196 17.56 -8.48 1.85
N GLY A 197 17.81 -7.52 0.95
CA GLY A 197 17.05 -6.27 0.91
C GLY A 197 17.60 -5.21 1.86
N TRP A 198 16.74 -4.28 2.27
CA TRP A 198 17.10 -3.10 3.06
C TRP A 198 16.26 -2.97 4.35
N PHE A 199 15.16 -3.72 4.45
CA PHE A 199 14.27 -3.62 5.58
C PHE A 199 14.83 -4.33 6.82
N ASN A 200 14.88 -3.61 7.94
CA ASN A 200 15.33 -4.09 9.25
C ASN A 200 16.81 -4.54 9.30
N GLU A 201 17.72 -3.78 8.66
CA GLU A 201 19.18 -4.02 8.74
C GLU A 201 19.67 -4.05 10.20
N PRO A 202 20.59 -4.95 10.60
CA PRO A 202 21.22 -6.01 9.81
C PRO A 202 20.46 -7.34 9.76
N ASP A 203 19.36 -7.46 10.51
CA ASP A 203 18.55 -8.68 10.59
C ASP A 203 17.39 -8.57 9.57
N TYR A 204 17.76 -8.53 8.28
CA TYR A 204 16.81 -8.31 7.19
C TYR A 204 15.61 -9.25 7.23
N ILE A 205 14.41 -8.69 7.12
CA ILE A 205 13.14 -9.41 7.05
C ILE A 205 12.61 -9.34 5.64
N GLY A 206 12.34 -10.52 5.05
CA GLY A 206 11.77 -10.67 3.72
C GLY A 206 10.25 -10.85 3.71
N MET A 207 9.67 -10.76 2.52
CA MET A 207 8.25 -11.00 2.30
C MET A 207 7.88 -12.45 2.63
N GLU A 208 8.78 -13.43 2.51
CA GLU A 208 8.54 -14.83 2.90
C GLU A 208 8.12 -14.99 4.37
N THR A 209 8.57 -14.07 5.25
CA THR A 209 8.20 -13.98 6.66
C THR A 209 7.05 -13.00 6.91
N ALA A 210 7.00 -11.86 6.19
CA ALA A 210 6.05 -10.78 6.48
C ALA A 210 4.68 -10.93 5.79
N TRP A 211 4.54 -11.70 4.69
CA TRP A 211 3.35 -11.73 3.82
C TRP A 211 2.03 -11.99 4.52
N ASN A 212 2.05 -12.82 5.57
CA ASN A 212 0.86 -13.23 6.32
C ASN A 212 0.69 -12.47 7.65
N LYS A 213 1.39 -11.37 7.85
CA LYS A 213 1.37 -10.63 9.10
C LYS A 213 0.46 -9.40 9.02
N ILE A 214 -0.06 -8.99 10.18
CA ILE A 214 -0.64 -7.66 10.38
C ILE A 214 0.41 -6.74 11.01
N HIS A 215 1.17 -7.17 12.00
CA HIS A 215 2.34 -6.51 12.53
C HIS A 215 3.58 -7.34 12.20
N TYR A 216 4.61 -6.72 11.64
CA TYR A 216 5.83 -7.41 11.20
C TYR A 216 7.12 -6.63 11.48
N ASN A 217 7.02 -5.31 11.73
CA ASN A 217 8.18 -4.50 12.07
C ASN A 217 8.55 -4.72 13.54
N PRO A 218 9.75 -5.29 13.83
CA PRO A 218 10.14 -5.66 15.19
C PRO A 218 10.32 -4.47 16.14
N VAL A 219 10.46 -3.24 15.62
CA VAL A 219 10.50 -2.01 16.42
C VAL A 219 9.22 -1.84 17.24
N PHE A 220 8.08 -2.31 16.74
CA PHE A 220 6.78 -2.16 17.40
C PHE A 220 6.39 -3.34 18.28
N GLY A 221 7.15 -4.44 18.22
CA GLY A 221 6.90 -5.63 19.02
C GLY A 221 6.91 -6.91 18.20
N PRO A 222 6.42 -8.02 18.78
CA PRO A 222 6.39 -9.31 18.08
C PRO A 222 5.41 -9.28 16.90
N ALA A 223 5.78 -10.00 15.84
CA ALA A 223 4.91 -10.17 14.68
C ALA A 223 3.61 -10.89 15.05
N THR A 224 2.49 -10.49 14.45
CA THR A 224 1.17 -11.08 14.63
C THR A 224 0.54 -11.41 13.29
N ASP A 225 -0.21 -12.51 13.23
CA ASP A 225 -0.78 -13.00 11.98
C ASP A 225 -2.01 -12.20 11.53
N TRP A 226 -2.16 -12.06 10.21
CA TRP A 226 -3.37 -11.56 9.58
C TRP A 226 -4.44 -12.65 9.48
N ASP A 227 -5.68 -12.27 9.73
CA ASP A 227 -6.84 -13.15 9.51
C ASP A 227 -7.36 -13.02 8.08
N PHE A 228 -6.94 -13.92 7.20
CA PHE A 228 -7.32 -13.95 5.79
C PHE A 228 -8.82 -14.16 5.53
N THR A 229 -9.62 -14.44 6.55
CA THR A 229 -11.09 -14.53 6.39
C THR A 229 -11.75 -13.16 6.23
N GLN A 230 -11.08 -12.09 6.66
CA GLN A 230 -11.60 -10.72 6.63
C GLN A 230 -11.64 -10.09 5.23
N TYR A 231 -10.80 -10.56 4.31
CA TYR A 231 -10.73 -10.00 2.96
C TYR A 231 -10.43 -11.08 1.92
N LYS A 232 -11.21 -11.09 0.84
CA LYS A 232 -11.05 -12.05 -0.27
C LYS A 232 -10.92 -11.26 -1.56
N PRO A 233 -9.69 -11.01 -2.04
CA PRO A 233 -9.44 -10.31 -3.30
C PRO A 233 -9.76 -11.19 -4.50
N GLN A 234 -10.22 -10.60 -5.60
CA GLN A 234 -10.31 -11.25 -6.90
C GLN A 234 -8.97 -11.17 -7.66
N VAL A 235 -8.15 -10.18 -7.34
CA VAL A 235 -6.81 -10.01 -7.91
C VAL A 235 -5.79 -9.83 -6.80
N VAL A 236 -4.70 -10.57 -6.89
CA VAL A 236 -3.50 -10.38 -6.07
C VAL A 236 -2.36 -9.93 -6.99
N ILE A 237 -1.71 -8.84 -6.68
CA ILE A 237 -0.51 -8.36 -7.36
C ILE A 237 0.69 -8.72 -6.49
N VAL A 238 1.69 -9.41 -7.06
CA VAL A 238 2.94 -9.74 -6.36
C VAL A 238 4.07 -8.98 -7.05
N ALA A 239 4.52 -7.90 -6.42
CA ALA A 239 5.53 -6.97 -6.91
C ALA A 239 6.78 -7.03 -6.02
N ILE A 240 7.42 -8.19 -5.99
CA ILE A 240 8.57 -8.51 -5.14
C ILE A 240 9.69 -9.10 -5.98
N GLY A 241 10.93 -8.79 -5.65
CA GLY A 241 12.13 -9.32 -6.27
C GLY A 241 13.19 -8.25 -6.57
N GLN A 242 12.84 -6.97 -6.56
CA GLN A 242 13.77 -5.89 -6.91
C GLN A 242 14.82 -5.62 -5.82
N ASN A 243 14.46 -5.76 -4.55
CA ASN A 243 15.37 -5.51 -3.43
C ASN A 243 16.28 -6.71 -3.11
N ASP A 244 16.02 -7.88 -3.69
CA ASP A 244 16.84 -9.08 -3.49
C ASP A 244 18.23 -8.96 -4.14
N ASN A 245 18.47 -7.93 -4.94
CA ASN A 245 19.78 -7.58 -5.49
C ASN A 245 20.74 -6.94 -4.45
N HIS A 246 20.28 -6.75 -3.22
CA HIS A 246 21.10 -6.22 -2.13
C HIS A 246 21.32 -7.29 -1.04
N PRO A 247 22.54 -7.51 -0.51
CA PRO A 247 23.77 -6.74 -0.79
C PRO A 247 24.50 -7.13 -2.09
N GLU A 248 24.09 -8.19 -2.76
CA GLU A 248 24.74 -8.71 -3.97
C GLU A 248 23.68 -9.05 -5.02
N ASP A 249 23.87 -8.59 -6.26
CA ASP A 249 23.00 -8.93 -7.38
C ASP A 249 23.35 -10.31 -7.96
N TYR A 250 23.18 -11.36 -7.12
CA TYR A 250 23.53 -12.73 -7.45
C TYR A 250 22.77 -13.28 -8.66
N MET A 251 21.55 -12.79 -8.92
CA MET A 251 20.76 -13.24 -10.07
C MET A 251 21.38 -12.81 -11.39
N LYS A 252 21.90 -11.58 -11.44
CA LYS A 252 22.65 -11.03 -12.56
C LYS A 252 24.01 -11.67 -12.72
N GLU A 253 24.73 -11.91 -11.61
CA GLU A 253 26.09 -12.44 -11.63
C GLU A 253 26.15 -13.91 -12.07
N ASP A 254 25.27 -14.75 -11.51
CA ASP A 254 25.13 -16.16 -11.87
C ASP A 254 23.70 -16.64 -11.70
N TYR A 255 22.96 -16.67 -12.81
CA TYR A 255 21.57 -17.10 -12.88
C TYR A 255 21.33 -18.51 -12.30
N ASN A 256 22.33 -19.37 -12.33
CA ASN A 256 22.24 -20.77 -11.89
C ASN A 256 22.94 -21.04 -10.54
N CYS A 257 23.44 -20.02 -9.87
CA CYS A 257 24.03 -20.22 -8.55
C CYS A 257 22.98 -20.70 -7.53
N SER A 258 23.46 -21.20 -6.40
CA SER A 258 22.56 -21.75 -5.36
C SER A 258 21.57 -20.70 -4.80
N HIS A 259 21.98 -19.42 -4.71
CA HIS A 259 21.13 -18.33 -4.25
C HIS A 259 20.00 -18.05 -5.25
N SER A 260 20.33 -17.95 -6.55
CA SER A 260 19.34 -17.74 -7.62
C SER A 260 18.31 -18.87 -7.70
N VAL A 261 18.77 -20.13 -7.54
CA VAL A 261 17.90 -21.31 -7.49
C VAL A 261 17.02 -21.29 -6.23
N HIS A 262 17.60 -20.91 -5.08
CA HIS A 262 16.86 -20.78 -3.83
C HIS A 262 15.76 -19.72 -3.93
N TRP A 263 16.10 -18.54 -4.46
CA TRP A 263 15.13 -17.46 -4.66
C TRP A 263 13.93 -17.91 -5.49
N ARG A 264 14.16 -18.54 -6.66
CA ARG A 264 13.07 -19.04 -7.51
C ARG A 264 12.19 -20.05 -6.79
N ARG A 265 12.78 -20.92 -5.98
CA ARG A 265 12.01 -21.86 -5.15
C ARG A 265 11.11 -21.14 -4.17
N GLU A 266 11.65 -20.20 -3.39
CA GLU A 266 10.90 -19.48 -2.36
C GLU A 266 9.85 -18.54 -2.96
N TYR A 267 10.13 -17.95 -4.14
CA TYR A 267 9.11 -17.19 -4.87
C TYR A 267 7.92 -18.09 -5.25
N GLY A 268 8.19 -19.29 -5.74
CA GLY A 268 7.16 -20.29 -6.03
C GLY A 268 6.40 -20.73 -4.77
N GLU A 269 7.08 -20.87 -3.64
CA GLU A 269 6.43 -21.20 -2.36
C GLU A 269 5.55 -20.04 -1.86
N LEU A 270 5.98 -18.79 -2.01
CA LEU A 270 5.13 -17.62 -1.71
C LEU A 270 3.85 -17.63 -2.55
N LEU A 271 3.96 -17.86 -3.86
CA LEU A 271 2.78 -17.92 -4.74
C LEU A 271 1.82 -19.04 -4.35
N LYS A 272 2.33 -20.21 -3.97
CA LYS A 272 1.52 -21.34 -3.47
C LYS A 272 0.81 -21.01 -2.16
N LYS A 273 1.51 -20.34 -1.24
CA LYS A 273 0.94 -19.89 0.04
C LYS A 273 -0.20 -18.89 -0.21
N ILE A 274 0.00 -17.92 -1.09
CA ILE A 274 -1.03 -16.93 -1.48
C ILE A 274 -2.22 -17.64 -2.15
N ARG A 275 -1.97 -18.55 -3.10
CA ARG A 275 -3.00 -19.37 -3.74
C ARG A 275 -3.80 -20.17 -2.73
N GLY A 276 -3.15 -20.70 -1.69
CA GLY A 276 -3.82 -21.43 -0.60
C GLY A 276 -4.81 -20.57 0.18
N GLN A 277 -4.58 -19.27 0.32
CA GLN A 277 -5.50 -18.33 0.97
C GLN A 277 -6.60 -17.83 0.02
N TYR A 278 -6.30 -17.73 -1.26
CA TYR A 278 -7.15 -17.13 -2.30
C TYR A 278 -7.27 -18.07 -3.52
N PRO A 279 -8.02 -19.20 -3.39
CA PRO A 279 -8.07 -20.23 -4.42
C PRO A 279 -8.54 -19.75 -5.79
N ASP A 280 -9.42 -18.75 -5.82
CA ASP A 280 -10.07 -18.28 -7.04
C ASP A 280 -9.46 -17.01 -7.62
N ALA A 281 -8.56 -16.34 -6.88
CA ALA A 281 -7.98 -15.07 -7.29
C ALA A 281 -7.04 -15.22 -8.51
N TRP A 282 -7.01 -14.21 -9.35
CA TRP A 282 -5.90 -14.02 -10.28
C TRP A 282 -4.68 -13.51 -9.53
N ILE A 283 -3.52 -14.11 -9.77
CA ILE A 283 -2.24 -13.66 -9.22
C ILE A 283 -1.42 -13.09 -10.37
N VAL A 284 -1.15 -11.79 -10.32
CA VAL A 284 -0.36 -11.07 -11.31
C VAL A 284 1.00 -10.74 -10.70
N CYS A 285 2.03 -11.42 -11.17
CA CYS A 285 3.41 -11.20 -10.76
C CYS A 285 4.01 -10.11 -11.63
N ILE A 286 4.67 -9.13 -11.03
CA ILE A 286 5.32 -8.00 -11.71
C ILE A 286 6.62 -7.63 -11.01
N THR A 287 7.48 -6.94 -11.71
CA THR A 287 8.46 -6.00 -11.17
C THR A 287 7.97 -4.56 -11.43
N THR A 288 8.85 -3.60 -11.62
CA THR A 288 8.45 -2.20 -11.84
C THR A 288 9.30 -1.52 -12.93
N LEU A 289 9.06 -0.22 -13.17
CA LEU A 289 9.89 0.60 -14.05
C LEU A 289 11.25 0.93 -13.43
N LEU A 290 11.44 0.76 -12.11
CA LEU A 290 12.72 1.00 -11.44
C LEU A 290 13.81 0.11 -12.05
N GLU A 291 15.01 0.68 -12.28
CA GLU A 291 16.14 -0.02 -12.88
C GLU A 291 16.48 -1.31 -12.12
N HIS A 292 16.48 -2.43 -12.83
CA HIS A 292 16.90 -3.73 -12.35
C HIS A 292 17.35 -4.63 -13.49
N ASP A 293 18.12 -5.67 -13.17
CA ASP A 293 18.57 -6.63 -14.17
C ASP A 293 17.42 -7.52 -14.67
N PRO A 294 17.27 -7.77 -15.99
CA PRO A 294 16.16 -8.57 -16.54
C PRO A 294 16.18 -10.04 -16.11
N SER A 295 17.24 -10.54 -15.50
CA SER A 295 17.28 -11.89 -14.95
C SER A 295 16.28 -12.12 -13.81
N TRP A 296 15.88 -11.05 -13.11
CA TRP A 296 14.82 -11.10 -12.10
C TRP A 296 13.47 -11.39 -12.74
N ASP A 297 13.12 -10.70 -13.83
CA ASP A 297 11.88 -10.95 -14.59
C ASP A 297 11.87 -12.34 -15.21
N GLN A 298 13.01 -12.76 -15.79
CA GLN A 298 13.16 -14.12 -16.33
C GLN A 298 12.88 -15.16 -15.24
N SER A 299 13.37 -14.96 -14.03
CA SER A 299 13.14 -15.87 -12.90
C SER A 299 11.69 -15.93 -12.49
N ILE A 300 10.98 -14.79 -12.46
CA ILE A 300 9.54 -14.73 -12.20
C ILE A 300 8.75 -15.49 -13.27
N ASP A 301 9.09 -15.26 -14.56
CA ASP A 301 8.43 -15.92 -15.68
C ASP A 301 8.59 -17.44 -15.64
N GLU A 302 9.81 -17.92 -15.36
CA GLU A 302 10.09 -19.35 -15.19
C GLU A 302 9.27 -19.96 -14.06
N VAL A 303 9.20 -19.29 -12.89
CA VAL A 303 8.43 -19.78 -11.74
C VAL A 303 6.94 -19.82 -12.07
N CYS A 304 6.38 -18.77 -12.65
CA CYS A 304 4.98 -18.73 -13.07
C CYS A 304 4.64 -19.88 -14.04
N SER A 305 5.54 -20.12 -15.00
CA SER A 305 5.38 -21.20 -15.99
C SER A 305 5.42 -22.59 -15.35
N LEU A 306 6.32 -22.80 -14.38
CA LEU A 306 6.49 -24.08 -13.67
C LEU A 306 5.29 -24.44 -12.77
N LEU A 307 4.58 -23.45 -12.24
CA LEU A 307 3.41 -23.69 -11.39
C LEU A 307 2.21 -24.24 -12.16
N GLN A 308 2.15 -24.06 -13.47
CA GLN A 308 1.06 -24.56 -14.33
C GLN A 308 -0.36 -24.14 -13.86
N ASP A 309 -0.47 -22.98 -13.24
CA ASP A 309 -1.73 -22.39 -12.78
C ASP A 309 -2.17 -21.32 -13.77
N GLU A 310 -3.34 -21.54 -14.41
CA GLU A 310 -3.85 -20.64 -15.44
C GLU A 310 -4.21 -19.24 -14.92
N LYS A 311 -4.38 -19.08 -13.63
CA LYS A 311 -4.65 -17.80 -12.96
C LYS A 311 -3.42 -17.17 -12.32
N ILE A 312 -2.20 -17.68 -12.57
CA ILE A 312 -0.94 -17.04 -12.20
C ILE A 312 -0.27 -16.56 -13.49
N ARG A 313 0.02 -15.28 -13.57
CA ARG A 313 0.61 -14.64 -14.76
C ARG A 313 1.74 -13.70 -14.38
N HIS A 314 2.81 -13.70 -15.16
CA HIS A 314 3.81 -12.65 -15.15
C HIS A 314 3.41 -11.58 -16.17
N PHE A 315 3.41 -10.31 -15.74
CA PHE A 315 3.18 -9.15 -16.59
C PHE A 315 4.41 -8.24 -16.56
N VAL A 316 4.88 -7.83 -17.74
CA VAL A 316 6.06 -7.01 -17.94
C VAL A 316 5.63 -5.67 -18.55
N PHE A 317 6.01 -4.57 -17.95
CA PHE A 317 5.72 -3.22 -18.43
C PHE A 317 6.55 -2.86 -19.66
N HIS A 318 6.09 -1.87 -20.43
CA HIS A 318 6.82 -1.43 -21.63
C HIS A 318 8.24 -0.95 -21.33
N ARG A 319 8.43 -0.21 -20.23
CA ARG A 319 9.73 0.27 -19.75
C ARG A 319 10.23 -0.48 -18.50
N ASN A 320 9.83 -1.72 -18.35
CA ASN A 320 10.17 -2.55 -17.19
C ASN A 320 11.68 -2.56 -16.94
N GLY A 321 12.12 -2.32 -15.71
CA GLY A 321 13.53 -2.33 -15.31
C GLY A 321 14.42 -1.27 -15.96
N SER A 322 13.84 -0.32 -16.69
CA SER A 322 14.60 0.69 -17.45
C SER A 322 13.94 2.07 -17.48
N GLY A 323 12.88 2.24 -16.71
CA GLY A 323 12.08 3.48 -16.73
C GLY A 323 12.66 4.61 -15.91
N THR A 324 13.28 4.30 -14.77
CA THR A 324 13.84 5.31 -13.85
C THR A 324 14.93 4.70 -12.96
N PRO A 325 16.03 5.44 -12.69
CA PRO A 325 17.09 4.99 -11.79
C PRO A 325 16.75 5.16 -10.29
N GLY A 326 15.68 5.87 -9.96
CA GLY A 326 15.17 6.07 -8.61
C GLY A 326 13.73 5.60 -8.47
N HIS A 327 13.14 5.73 -7.27
CA HIS A 327 11.73 5.41 -7.06
C HIS A 327 10.82 6.13 -8.06
N LEU A 328 9.64 5.58 -8.31
CA LEU A 328 8.68 6.16 -9.25
C LEU A 328 8.07 7.44 -8.68
N ARG A 329 8.00 8.48 -9.52
CA ARG A 329 7.24 9.69 -9.24
C ARG A 329 5.83 9.55 -9.80
N ILE A 330 4.96 10.49 -9.45
CA ILE A 330 3.54 10.45 -9.86
C ILE A 330 3.35 10.09 -11.34
N PRO A 331 4.04 10.73 -12.34
CA PRO A 331 3.84 10.39 -13.75
C PRO A 331 4.28 8.96 -14.11
N GLU A 332 5.36 8.47 -13.49
CA GLU A 332 5.88 7.11 -13.73
C GLU A 332 4.97 6.06 -13.05
N ALA A 333 4.46 6.35 -11.86
CA ALA A 333 3.47 5.52 -11.18
C ALA A 333 2.14 5.46 -11.96
N GLU A 334 1.73 6.58 -12.57
CA GLU A 334 0.55 6.65 -13.42
C GLU A 334 0.71 5.79 -14.70
N GLU A 335 1.89 5.84 -15.34
CA GLU A 335 2.23 4.96 -16.48
C GLU A 335 2.06 3.48 -16.12
N MET A 336 2.62 3.04 -14.98
CA MET A 336 2.44 1.67 -14.51
C MET A 336 0.97 1.34 -14.24
N ALA A 337 0.24 2.24 -13.59
CA ALA A 337 -1.17 2.02 -13.26
C ALA A 337 -2.04 1.91 -14.52
N GLU A 338 -1.73 2.67 -15.58
CA GLU A 338 -2.40 2.59 -16.88
C GLU A 338 -2.20 1.21 -17.52
N GLU A 339 -0.95 0.78 -17.64
CA GLU A 339 -0.61 -0.49 -18.26
C GLU A 339 -1.19 -1.67 -17.47
N LEU A 340 -1.03 -1.66 -16.13
CA LEU A 340 -1.46 -2.75 -15.26
C LEU A 340 -2.98 -2.86 -15.20
N SER A 341 -3.71 -1.74 -15.07
CA SER A 341 -5.17 -1.76 -15.07
C SER A 341 -5.73 -2.25 -16.42
N ALA A 342 -5.15 -1.78 -17.54
CA ALA A 342 -5.52 -2.24 -18.86
C ALA A 342 -5.22 -3.73 -19.13
N TYR A 343 -4.18 -4.27 -18.45
CA TYR A 343 -3.90 -5.71 -18.48
C TYR A 343 -4.91 -6.50 -17.66
N ILE A 344 -5.18 -6.07 -16.41
CA ILE A 344 -6.11 -6.74 -15.51
C ILE A 344 -7.54 -6.78 -16.09
N GLU A 345 -7.99 -5.72 -16.76
CA GLU A 345 -9.31 -5.69 -17.40
C GLU A 345 -9.49 -6.70 -18.55
N LYS A 346 -8.39 -7.23 -19.10
CA LYS A 346 -8.42 -8.28 -20.13
C LYS A 346 -8.46 -9.70 -19.56
N LEU A 347 -8.24 -9.84 -18.26
CA LEU A 347 -8.35 -11.12 -17.60
C LEU A 347 -9.83 -11.48 -17.38
N ASP A 348 -10.14 -12.76 -17.44
CA ASP A 348 -11.50 -13.26 -17.18
C ASP A 348 -11.74 -13.34 -15.66
N ILE A 349 -12.02 -12.18 -15.06
CA ILE A 349 -12.20 -12.02 -13.62
C ILE A 349 -13.68 -11.93 -13.29
N GLU A 350 -14.14 -12.78 -12.41
CA GLU A 350 -15.46 -12.65 -11.78
C GLU A 350 -15.37 -11.63 -10.63
N TRP A 351 -15.70 -10.37 -10.94
CA TRP A 351 -15.65 -9.24 -10.01
C TRP A 351 -16.82 -9.22 -9.00
#